data_584be0144c40463c6beed5a7b89af515
#
_entry.id   584be0144c40463c6beed5a7b89af515
#
_cell.length_a   1.000
_cell.length_b   1.000
_cell.length_c   1.000
_cell.angle_alpha   90.00
_cell.angle_beta   90.00
_cell.angle_gamma   90.00
#
_symmetry.space_group_name_H-M   'P 1'
#
loop_
_entity.id
_entity.type
_entity.pdbx_description
1 polymer ?
#
loop_
_entity_poly.entity_id
_entity_poly.type
_entity_poly.pdbx_seq_one_letter_code
_entity_poly.pdbx_strand_id
1 'polypeptide(L)'
;FVSDKTVSKWERGASFPNVVLLIPIAECLGVSVTELLMGEYLDRHDMIQHDDVDNMVSYSLESSVKAMVSYKKIIWGISCFIVILECLYLLVSTYPLEHIRGIACVSGVMMIFALWACVYARELPSFYDENRINYVSQGIFRIHMPGLTFNNSNWPEIIKLLRFDSLCMAVGTPLFYHISILMGGYQLFDNIKLYALWIVILISIGAVYCIGKKYE
;
A
#
# COMPACT_ATOMS: atom_id res chain seq x y z
N PHE A 1 -0.66 16.60 9.17
CA PHE A 1 0.18 17.04 10.30
C PHE A 1 1.45 16.21 10.32
N VAL A 2 2.59 16.90 10.45
CA VAL A 2 3.94 16.30 10.52
C VAL A 2 4.45 16.52 11.94
N SER A 3 5.16 15.53 12.53
CA SER A 3 5.68 15.66 13.88
C SER A 3 6.97 16.49 13.93
N ASP A 4 7.26 17.15 15.07
CA ASP A 4 8.50 17.89 15.30
C ASP A 4 9.73 17.03 15.08
N LYS A 5 9.66 15.74 15.45
CA LYS A 5 10.76 14.77 15.23
C LYS A 5 11.02 14.53 13.74
N THR A 6 9.97 14.54 12.93
CA THR A 6 10.08 14.37 11.47
C THR A 6 10.72 15.60 10.85
N VAL A 7 10.28 16.81 11.25
CA VAL A 7 10.90 18.08 10.81
C VAL A 7 12.37 18.13 11.22
N SER A 8 12.69 17.78 12.47
CA SER A 8 14.08 17.72 12.96
C SER A 8 14.96 16.71 12.21
N LYS A 9 14.40 15.62 11.65
CA LYS A 9 15.15 14.73 10.77
C LYS A 9 15.46 15.38 9.42
N TRP A 10 14.51 16.14 8.86
CA TRP A 10 14.72 16.88 7.62
C TRP A 10 15.77 17.98 7.77
N GLU A 11 15.68 18.77 8.83
CA GLU A 11 16.65 19.82 9.15
C GLU A 11 18.09 19.30 9.30
N ARG A 12 18.23 18.07 9.80
CA ARG A 12 19.55 17.43 9.95
C ARG A 12 19.98 16.61 8.73
N GLY A 13 19.18 16.61 7.65
CA GLY A 13 19.45 15.82 6.46
C GLY A 13 19.35 14.31 6.64
N ALA A 14 18.77 13.83 7.76
CA ALA A 14 18.61 12.40 8.05
C ALA A 14 17.48 11.75 7.24
N SER A 15 16.56 12.54 6.69
CA SER A 15 15.52 12.11 5.75
C SER A 15 15.04 13.31 4.95
N PHE A 16 14.37 13.07 3.82
CA PHE A 16 13.73 14.11 3.02
C PHE A 16 12.22 14.10 3.23
N PRO A 17 11.52 15.26 3.08
CA PRO A 17 10.07 15.32 3.02
C PRO A 17 9.55 14.46 1.87
N ASN A 18 8.37 13.86 2.05
CA ASN A 18 7.67 13.25 0.95
C ASN A 18 7.33 14.33 -0.09
N VAL A 19 7.44 14.00 -1.37
CA VAL A 19 7.14 14.88 -2.51
C VAL A 19 5.77 15.56 -2.37
N VAL A 20 4.77 14.85 -1.80
CA VAL A 20 3.42 15.38 -1.52
C VAL A 20 3.44 16.54 -0.52
N LEU A 21 4.44 16.59 0.35
CA LEU A 21 4.55 17.60 1.42
C LEU A 21 5.34 18.84 0.97
N LEU A 22 6.05 18.78 -0.16
CA LEU A 22 6.89 19.90 -0.61
C LEU A 22 6.08 21.17 -0.86
N ILE A 23 4.92 21.06 -1.53
CA ILE A 23 4.05 22.21 -1.81
C ILE A 23 3.50 22.82 -0.50
N PRO A 24 2.85 22.04 0.41
CA PRO A 24 2.38 22.58 1.68
C PRO A 24 3.51 23.15 2.58
N ILE A 25 4.72 22.61 2.52
CA ILE A 25 5.87 23.13 3.27
C ILE A 25 6.30 24.48 2.69
N ALA A 26 6.44 24.59 1.37
CA ALA A 26 6.79 25.83 0.71
C ALA A 26 5.77 26.94 0.98
N GLU A 27 4.47 26.64 0.91
CA GLU A 27 3.38 27.55 1.27
C GLU A 27 3.48 27.99 2.74
N CYS A 28 3.74 27.07 3.67
CA CYS A 28 3.86 27.37 5.09
C CYS A 28 5.06 28.27 5.40
N LEU A 29 6.17 28.11 4.67
CA LEU A 29 7.40 28.89 4.81
C LEU A 29 7.34 30.21 4.02
N GLY A 30 6.36 30.40 3.14
CA GLY A 30 6.24 31.58 2.28
C GLY A 30 7.35 31.66 1.22
N VAL A 31 7.84 30.51 0.77
CA VAL A 31 8.86 30.38 -0.27
C VAL A 31 8.31 29.60 -1.45
N SER A 32 8.95 29.69 -2.61
CA SER A 32 8.64 28.84 -3.74
C SER A 32 9.17 27.42 -3.54
N VAL A 33 8.61 26.43 -4.27
CA VAL A 33 9.09 25.03 -4.21
C VAL A 33 10.53 24.96 -4.72
N THR A 34 10.89 25.77 -5.69
CA THR A 34 12.25 25.85 -6.24
C THR A 34 13.23 26.40 -5.19
N GLU A 35 12.91 27.48 -4.49
CA GLU A 35 13.72 28.00 -3.37
C GLU A 35 13.87 26.97 -2.25
N LEU A 36 12.79 26.26 -1.90
CA LEU A 36 12.83 25.20 -0.91
C LEU A 36 13.79 24.06 -1.32
N LEU A 37 13.79 23.67 -2.59
CA LEU A 37 14.65 22.60 -3.11
C LEU A 37 16.11 23.04 -3.29
N MET A 38 16.33 24.30 -3.69
CA MET A 38 17.68 24.89 -3.83
C MET A 38 18.30 25.28 -2.48
N GLY A 39 17.47 25.55 -1.46
CA GLY A 39 17.93 26.03 -0.17
C GLY A 39 18.42 27.47 -0.17
N GLU A 40 18.08 28.25 -1.19
CA GLU A 40 18.49 29.64 -1.38
C GLU A 40 17.29 30.50 -1.78
N TYR A 41 17.23 31.76 -1.31
CA TYR A 41 16.24 32.72 -1.76
C TYR A 41 16.65 33.28 -3.13
N LEU A 42 15.69 33.38 -4.04
CA LEU A 42 15.91 33.95 -5.37
C LEU A 42 15.72 35.48 -5.33
N ASP A 43 16.64 36.22 -5.96
CA ASP A 43 16.53 37.68 -6.07
C ASP A 43 15.34 38.09 -6.97
N ARG A 44 14.70 39.23 -6.63
CA ARG A 44 13.50 39.75 -7.34
C ARG A 44 13.63 39.89 -8.86
N HIS A 45 14.84 39.98 -9.38
CA HIS A 45 15.07 40.09 -10.82
C HIS A 45 14.96 38.75 -11.54
N ASP A 46 15.22 37.65 -10.83
CA ASP A 46 15.13 36.29 -11.34
C ASP A 46 13.70 35.69 -11.16
N MET A 47 12.88 36.29 -10.32
CA MET A 47 11.51 35.81 -10.01
C MET A 47 10.60 35.66 -11.23
N ILE A 48 10.69 36.56 -12.23
CA ILE A 48 9.80 36.50 -13.42
C ILE A 48 10.09 35.29 -14.30
N GLN A 49 11.33 34.81 -14.30
CA GLN A 49 11.76 33.62 -15.05
C GLN A 49 11.54 32.34 -14.25
N HIS A 50 11.45 32.44 -12.93
CA HIS A 50 11.28 31.30 -12.02
C HIS A 50 9.81 30.98 -11.69
N ASP A 51 8.87 31.91 -11.81
CA ASP A 51 7.43 31.66 -11.66
C ASP A 51 6.93 30.56 -12.61
N ASP A 52 7.43 30.53 -13.85
CA ASP A 52 7.11 29.49 -14.83
C ASP A 52 7.73 28.14 -14.43
N VAL A 53 8.94 28.14 -13.86
CA VAL A 53 9.63 26.93 -13.39
C VAL A 53 8.93 26.38 -12.14
N ASP A 54 8.54 27.22 -11.19
CA ASP A 54 7.79 26.82 -10.01
C ASP A 54 6.43 26.22 -10.34
N ASN A 55 5.71 26.83 -11.29
CA ASN A 55 4.46 26.29 -11.79
C ASN A 55 4.67 24.94 -12.51
N MET A 56 5.74 24.77 -13.28
CA MET A 56 6.09 23.50 -13.92
C MET A 56 6.48 22.43 -12.89
N VAL A 57 7.27 22.78 -11.87
CA VAL A 57 7.67 21.86 -10.81
C VAL A 57 6.46 21.43 -9.97
N SER A 58 5.65 22.36 -9.50
CA SER A 58 4.44 22.06 -8.74
C SER A 58 3.44 21.22 -9.55
N TYR A 59 3.22 21.57 -10.83
CA TYR A 59 2.38 20.77 -11.74
C TYR A 59 2.93 19.36 -11.97
N SER A 60 4.24 19.21 -12.16
CA SER A 60 4.87 17.90 -12.35
C SER A 60 4.80 17.04 -11.10
N LEU A 61 4.95 17.65 -9.92
CA LEU A 61 4.79 16.97 -8.61
C LEU A 61 3.34 16.52 -8.41
N GLU A 62 2.37 17.41 -8.62
CA GLU A 62 0.93 17.05 -8.54
C GLU A 62 0.55 15.96 -9.54
N SER A 63 1.01 16.06 -10.78
CA SER A 63 0.70 15.06 -11.81
C SER A 63 1.29 13.70 -11.47
N SER A 64 2.51 13.66 -10.93
CA SER A 64 3.18 12.44 -10.46
C SER A 64 2.42 11.79 -9.29
N VAL A 65 1.95 12.59 -8.34
CA VAL A 65 1.14 12.11 -7.21
C VAL A 65 -0.21 11.58 -7.69
N LYS A 66 -0.90 12.32 -8.57
CA LYS A 66 -2.18 11.89 -9.17
C LYS A 66 -2.00 10.59 -9.97
N ALA A 67 -0.91 10.47 -10.75
CA ALA A 67 -0.58 9.27 -11.50
C ALA A 67 -0.34 8.06 -10.57
N MET A 68 0.40 8.24 -9.47
CA MET A 68 0.67 7.19 -8.49
C MET A 68 -0.61 6.70 -7.78
N VAL A 69 -1.53 7.60 -7.42
CA VAL A 69 -2.82 7.23 -6.82
C VAL A 69 -3.70 6.52 -7.86
N SER A 70 -3.72 7.00 -9.10
CA SER A 70 -4.48 6.39 -10.21
C SER A 70 -3.99 4.97 -10.50
N TYR A 71 -2.68 4.75 -10.56
CA TYR A 71 -2.06 3.45 -10.79
C TYR A 71 -2.51 2.38 -9.78
N LYS A 72 -2.56 2.71 -8.49
CA LYS A 72 -3.02 1.77 -7.44
C LYS A 72 -4.48 1.34 -7.66
N LYS A 73 -5.35 2.27 -8.05
CA LYS A 73 -6.76 1.99 -8.36
C LYS A 73 -6.90 1.14 -9.62
N ILE A 74 -6.09 1.40 -10.63
CA ILE A 74 -6.07 0.64 -11.88
C ILE A 74 -5.66 -0.81 -11.62
N ILE A 75 -4.58 -1.04 -10.88
CA ILE A 75 -4.15 -2.40 -10.52
C ILE A 75 -5.24 -3.15 -9.77
N TRP A 76 -5.87 -2.53 -8.79
CA TRP A 76 -6.98 -3.14 -8.07
C TRP A 76 -8.14 -3.47 -9.02
N GLY A 77 -8.51 -2.57 -9.93
CA GLY A 77 -9.57 -2.78 -10.92
C GLY A 77 -9.27 -3.93 -11.88
N ILE A 78 -8.03 -4.03 -12.37
CA ILE A 78 -7.58 -5.14 -13.24
C ILE A 78 -7.65 -6.46 -12.46
N SER A 79 -7.17 -6.50 -11.21
CA SER A 79 -7.22 -7.70 -10.37
C SER A 79 -8.67 -8.13 -10.10
N CYS A 80 -9.58 -7.17 -9.86
CA CYS A 80 -11.01 -7.44 -9.70
C CYS A 80 -11.60 -8.09 -10.97
N PHE A 81 -11.28 -7.56 -12.13
CA PHE A 81 -11.72 -8.12 -13.40
C PHE A 81 -11.21 -9.56 -13.62
N ILE A 82 -9.92 -9.82 -13.31
CA ILE A 82 -9.34 -11.16 -13.39
C ILE A 82 -10.07 -12.13 -12.46
N VAL A 83 -10.28 -11.77 -11.19
CA VAL A 83 -10.99 -12.63 -10.23
C VAL A 83 -12.42 -12.93 -10.68
N ILE A 84 -13.11 -11.96 -11.26
CA ILE A 84 -14.47 -12.18 -11.81
C ILE A 84 -14.42 -13.20 -12.96
N LEU A 85 -13.46 -13.05 -13.88
CA LEU A 85 -13.31 -13.99 -15.00
C LEU A 85 -12.97 -15.41 -14.50
N GLU A 86 -12.09 -15.54 -13.52
CA GLU A 86 -11.77 -16.84 -12.90
C GLU A 86 -12.97 -17.47 -12.22
N CYS A 87 -13.75 -16.71 -11.46
CA CYS A 87 -14.96 -17.20 -10.82
C CYS A 87 -16.02 -17.62 -11.87
N LEU A 88 -16.19 -16.85 -12.94
CA LEU A 88 -17.10 -17.21 -14.03
C LEU A 88 -16.64 -18.49 -14.74
N TYR A 89 -15.34 -18.62 -14.99
CA TYR A 89 -14.77 -19.86 -15.56
C TYR A 89 -15.05 -21.08 -14.66
N LEU A 90 -14.86 -20.95 -13.35
CA LEU A 90 -15.15 -22.03 -12.39
C LEU A 90 -16.63 -22.38 -12.36
N LEU A 91 -17.54 -21.40 -12.51
CA LEU A 91 -19.00 -21.64 -12.55
C LEU A 91 -19.45 -22.37 -13.83
N VAL A 92 -18.82 -22.06 -14.97
CA VAL A 92 -19.12 -22.73 -16.25
C VAL A 92 -18.52 -24.14 -16.29
N SER A 93 -17.43 -24.35 -15.56
CA SER A 93 -16.78 -25.65 -15.40
C SER A 93 -17.62 -26.56 -14.48
N THR A 94 -17.50 -27.87 -14.65
CA THR A 94 -18.27 -28.89 -13.88
C THR A 94 -17.69 -29.09 -12.45
N TYR A 95 -17.23 -28.04 -11.81
CA TYR A 95 -16.69 -28.13 -10.45
C TYR A 95 -17.79 -28.09 -9.38
N PRO A 96 -17.57 -28.72 -8.19
CA PRO A 96 -18.52 -28.69 -7.10
C PRO A 96 -18.79 -27.26 -6.63
N LEU A 97 -20.07 -26.90 -6.53
CA LEU A 97 -20.51 -25.55 -6.15
C LEU A 97 -20.04 -25.12 -4.76
N GLU A 98 -19.84 -26.08 -3.86
CA GLU A 98 -19.32 -25.85 -2.51
C GLU A 98 -17.88 -25.31 -2.54
N HIS A 99 -17.01 -25.89 -3.38
CA HIS A 99 -15.63 -25.42 -3.56
C HIS A 99 -15.63 -24.02 -4.17
N ILE A 100 -16.44 -23.79 -5.22
CA ILE A 100 -16.53 -22.49 -5.89
C ILE A 100 -16.94 -21.40 -4.89
N ARG A 101 -17.94 -21.65 -4.04
CA ARG A 101 -18.35 -20.70 -2.99
C ARG A 101 -17.24 -20.39 -2.02
N GLY A 102 -16.50 -21.39 -1.56
CA GLY A 102 -15.36 -21.21 -0.67
C GLY A 102 -14.27 -20.31 -1.30
N ILE A 103 -13.90 -20.61 -2.55
CA ILE A 103 -12.89 -19.87 -3.30
C ILE A 103 -13.33 -18.40 -3.53
N ALA A 104 -14.56 -18.21 -4.00
CA ALA A 104 -15.11 -16.87 -4.23
C ALA A 104 -15.20 -16.04 -2.94
N CYS A 105 -15.50 -16.68 -1.80
CA CYS A 105 -15.50 -16.03 -0.49
C CYS A 105 -14.08 -15.56 -0.10
N VAL A 106 -13.08 -16.43 -0.21
CA VAL A 106 -11.68 -16.08 0.13
C VAL A 106 -11.17 -14.96 -0.79
N SER A 107 -11.33 -15.12 -2.11
CA SER A 107 -10.91 -14.10 -3.08
C SER A 107 -11.66 -12.78 -2.87
N GLY A 108 -12.96 -12.81 -2.56
CA GLY A 108 -13.75 -11.62 -2.26
C GLY A 108 -13.28 -10.88 -1.02
N VAL A 109 -13.00 -11.59 0.08
CA VAL A 109 -12.44 -10.99 1.30
C VAL A 109 -11.08 -10.35 1.03
N MET A 110 -10.20 -11.03 0.29
CA MET A 110 -8.88 -10.49 -0.08
C MET A 110 -9.00 -9.26 -1.00
N MET A 111 -9.98 -9.23 -1.91
CA MET A 111 -10.24 -8.05 -2.75
C MET A 111 -10.76 -6.85 -1.95
N ILE A 112 -11.57 -7.06 -0.91
CA ILE A 112 -12.01 -5.99 0.01
C ILE A 112 -10.81 -5.45 0.79
N PHE A 113 -9.93 -6.33 1.27
CA PHE A 113 -8.71 -5.92 1.97
C PHE A 113 -7.75 -5.18 1.02
N ALA A 114 -7.59 -5.67 -0.21
CA ALA A 114 -6.81 -5.00 -1.25
C ALA A 114 -7.37 -3.61 -1.61
N LEU A 115 -8.70 -3.46 -1.66
CA LEU A 115 -9.35 -2.16 -1.86
C LEU A 115 -8.97 -1.18 -0.75
N TRP A 116 -9.04 -1.63 0.51
CA TRP A 116 -8.60 -0.80 1.63
C TRP A 116 -7.12 -0.41 1.49
N ALA A 117 -6.23 -1.35 1.22
CA ALA A 117 -4.79 -1.11 1.10
C ALA A 117 -4.41 -0.23 -0.11
N CYS A 118 -5.19 -0.28 -1.22
CA CYS A 118 -4.94 0.51 -2.43
C CYS A 118 -5.52 1.92 -2.37
N VAL A 119 -6.69 2.10 -1.73
CA VAL A 119 -7.48 3.33 -1.84
C VAL A 119 -7.61 4.07 -0.51
N TYR A 120 -7.82 3.34 0.59
CA TYR A 120 -8.21 3.93 1.88
C TYR A 120 -7.08 3.98 2.91
N ALA A 121 -6.02 3.17 2.76
CA ALA A 121 -4.89 3.21 3.68
C ALA A 121 -4.18 4.57 3.60
N ARG A 122 -4.06 5.23 4.75
CA ARG A 122 -3.49 6.57 4.92
C ARG A 122 -2.22 6.52 5.75
N GLU A 123 -1.47 7.60 5.72
CA GLU A 123 -0.37 7.84 6.65
C GLU A 123 -0.88 7.81 8.10
N LEU A 124 0.01 7.44 9.01
CA LEU A 124 -0.32 7.41 10.42
C LEU A 124 -0.24 8.83 11.01
N PRO A 125 -1.09 9.18 11.99
CA PRO A 125 -0.93 10.42 12.75
C PRO A 125 0.46 10.52 13.37
N SER A 126 1.00 11.74 13.53
CA SER A 126 2.32 12.02 14.11
C SER A 126 2.53 11.37 15.49
N PHE A 127 1.46 11.17 16.22
CA PHE A 127 1.44 10.47 17.50
C PHE A 127 2.10 9.07 17.46
N TYR A 128 2.05 8.37 16.31
CA TYR A 128 2.71 7.08 16.12
C TYR A 128 4.24 7.20 16.03
N ASP A 129 4.75 8.34 15.56
CA ASP A 129 6.20 8.59 15.49
C ASP A 129 6.79 8.96 16.85
N GLU A 130 5.97 9.48 17.77
CA GLU A 130 6.36 9.90 19.10
C GLU A 130 6.24 8.80 20.14
N ASN A 131 5.33 7.85 19.91
CA ASN A 131 4.98 6.81 20.87
C ASN A 131 5.24 5.43 20.29
N ARG A 132 5.63 4.50 21.16
CA ARG A 132 5.83 3.09 20.77
C ARG A 132 4.48 2.36 20.73
N ILE A 133 3.80 2.44 19.60
CA ILE A 133 2.47 1.85 19.42
C ILE A 133 2.57 0.61 18.55
N ASN A 134 2.08 -0.51 19.05
CA ASN A 134 2.13 -1.81 18.38
C ASN A 134 0.82 -2.21 17.69
N TYR A 135 -0.12 -1.28 17.54
CA TYR A 135 -1.37 -1.51 16.82
C TYR A 135 -1.70 -0.31 15.91
N VAL A 136 -2.36 -0.58 14.80
CA VAL A 136 -2.91 0.43 13.90
C VAL A 136 -4.39 0.16 13.70
N SER A 137 -5.20 1.21 13.75
CA SER A 137 -6.63 1.16 13.46
C SER A 137 -6.95 2.20 12.38
N GLN A 138 -7.38 1.73 11.20
CA GLN A 138 -7.83 2.59 10.11
C GLN A 138 -9.15 2.07 9.54
N GLY A 139 -10.22 2.79 9.80
CA GLY A 139 -11.57 2.37 9.44
C GLY A 139 -11.98 1.08 10.15
N ILE A 140 -12.35 0.07 9.38
CA ILE A 140 -12.74 -1.25 9.90
C ILE A 140 -11.55 -2.17 10.17
N PHE A 141 -10.37 -1.84 9.64
CA PHE A 141 -9.18 -2.67 9.77
C PHE A 141 -8.37 -2.30 11.01
N ARG A 142 -8.00 -3.33 11.75
CA ARG A 142 -7.15 -3.22 12.94
C ARG A 142 -6.03 -4.24 12.82
N ILE A 143 -4.79 -3.77 12.93
CA ILE A 143 -3.60 -4.58 12.85
C ILE A 143 -2.87 -4.43 14.18
N HIS A 144 -2.68 -5.53 14.89
CA HIS A 144 -1.89 -5.58 16.12
C HIS A 144 -0.72 -6.54 15.90
N MET A 145 0.49 -6.07 16.15
CA MET A 145 1.69 -6.88 15.96
C MET A 145 2.62 -6.73 17.18
N PRO A 146 2.60 -7.71 18.10
CA PRO A 146 3.47 -7.67 19.27
C PRO A 146 4.94 -7.58 18.88
N GLY A 147 5.69 -6.70 19.54
CA GLY A 147 7.11 -6.52 19.28
C GLY A 147 7.48 -5.65 18.09
N LEU A 148 6.51 -5.12 17.35
CA LEU A 148 6.69 -4.14 16.28
C LEU A 148 6.04 -2.82 16.68
N THR A 149 6.74 -1.70 16.53
CA THR A 149 6.18 -0.36 16.68
C THR A 149 5.89 0.24 15.30
N PHE A 150 4.66 0.67 15.11
CA PHE A 150 4.24 1.31 13.87
C PHE A 150 4.60 2.79 13.88
N ASN A 151 5.15 3.30 12.78
CA ASN A 151 5.50 4.70 12.56
C ASN A 151 5.41 5.05 11.06
N ASN A 152 5.56 6.32 10.71
CA ASN A 152 5.50 6.76 9.31
C ASN A 152 6.75 6.38 8.49
N SER A 153 7.79 5.80 9.10
CA SER A 153 8.93 5.25 8.36
C SER A 153 8.65 3.83 7.86
N ASN A 154 8.00 2.98 8.67
CA ASN A 154 7.74 1.59 8.31
C ASN A 154 6.34 1.34 7.72
N TRP A 155 5.35 2.16 8.06
CA TRP A 155 3.96 1.98 7.63
C TRP A 155 3.77 1.95 6.10
N PRO A 156 4.38 2.87 5.31
CA PRO A 156 4.24 2.83 3.85
C PRO A 156 4.72 1.52 3.23
N GLU A 157 5.83 0.97 3.73
CA GLU A 157 6.40 -0.29 3.24
C GLU A 157 5.54 -1.50 3.65
N ILE A 158 4.97 -1.47 4.87
CA ILE A 158 4.02 -2.47 5.33
C ILE A 158 2.76 -2.47 4.45
N ILE A 159 2.18 -1.30 4.17
CA ILE A 159 1.00 -1.19 3.30
C ILE A 159 1.30 -1.64 1.87
N LYS A 160 2.48 -1.36 1.36
CA LYS A 160 2.92 -1.83 0.03
C LYS A 160 2.96 -3.37 -0.02
N LEU A 161 3.52 -3.99 1.02
CA LEU A 161 3.52 -5.46 1.14
C LEU A 161 2.10 -6.02 1.25
N LEU A 162 1.27 -5.47 2.14
CA LEU A 162 -0.10 -5.93 2.36
C LEU A 162 -0.96 -5.81 1.09
N ARG A 163 -0.75 -4.76 0.30
CA ARG A 163 -1.38 -4.57 -1.00
C ARG A 163 -0.99 -5.68 -1.97
N PHE A 164 0.32 -5.91 -2.11
CA PHE A 164 0.83 -6.96 -2.98
C PHE A 164 0.30 -8.34 -2.57
N ASP A 165 0.41 -8.68 -1.29
CA ASP A 165 -0.02 -9.96 -0.73
C ASP A 165 -1.52 -10.21 -0.94
N SER A 166 -2.36 -9.23 -0.60
CA SER A 166 -3.81 -9.35 -0.77
C SER A 166 -4.25 -9.52 -2.24
N LEU A 167 -3.61 -8.82 -3.17
CA LEU A 167 -3.88 -8.99 -4.60
C LEU A 167 -3.41 -10.36 -5.11
N CYS A 168 -2.21 -10.80 -4.70
CA CYS A 168 -1.70 -12.12 -5.04
C CYS A 168 -2.59 -13.24 -4.48
N MET A 169 -3.09 -13.10 -3.26
CA MET A 169 -4.01 -14.06 -2.67
C MET A 169 -5.35 -14.09 -3.36
N ALA A 170 -5.90 -12.94 -3.72
CA ALA A 170 -7.19 -12.84 -4.40
C ALA A 170 -7.20 -13.54 -5.76
N VAL A 171 -6.17 -13.30 -6.58
CA VAL A 171 -6.01 -13.92 -7.91
C VAL A 171 -5.45 -15.34 -7.79
N GLY A 172 -4.51 -15.57 -6.89
CA GLY A 172 -3.83 -16.86 -6.74
C GLY A 172 -4.72 -17.98 -6.19
N THR A 173 -5.77 -17.66 -5.41
CA THR A 173 -6.65 -18.67 -4.82
C THR A 173 -7.42 -19.50 -5.86
N PRO A 174 -8.11 -18.90 -6.86
CA PRO A 174 -8.77 -19.68 -7.93
C PRO A 174 -7.76 -20.45 -8.78
N LEU A 175 -6.62 -19.85 -9.11
CA LEU A 175 -5.55 -20.52 -9.86
C LEU A 175 -5.00 -21.74 -9.11
N PHE A 176 -4.71 -21.59 -7.82
CA PHE A 176 -4.26 -22.69 -6.96
C PHE A 176 -5.26 -23.85 -6.95
N TYR A 177 -6.55 -23.56 -6.86
CA TYR A 177 -7.59 -24.56 -6.94
C TYR A 177 -7.53 -25.32 -8.26
N HIS A 178 -7.52 -24.59 -9.39
CA HIS A 178 -7.50 -25.19 -10.70
C HIS A 178 -6.26 -26.09 -10.92
N ILE A 179 -5.08 -25.62 -10.54
CA ILE A 179 -3.84 -26.38 -10.62
C ILE A 179 -3.91 -27.64 -9.74
N SER A 180 -4.42 -27.54 -8.53
CA SER A 180 -4.55 -28.67 -7.60
C SER A 180 -5.47 -29.76 -8.17
N ILE A 181 -6.56 -29.37 -8.82
CA ILE A 181 -7.47 -30.34 -9.47
C ILE A 181 -6.80 -31.03 -10.65
N LEU A 182 -6.03 -30.29 -11.46
CA LEU A 182 -5.28 -30.87 -12.60
C LEU A 182 -4.21 -31.87 -12.15
N MET A 183 -3.57 -31.62 -11.00
CA MET A 183 -2.48 -32.46 -10.51
C MET A 183 -2.94 -33.73 -9.76
N GLY A 184 -4.03 -33.66 -9.02
CA GLY A 184 -4.44 -34.78 -8.16
C GLY A 184 -5.92 -34.81 -7.81
N GLY A 185 -6.75 -34.08 -8.55
CA GLY A 185 -8.19 -34.04 -8.36
C GLY A 185 -8.64 -33.35 -7.07
N TYR A 186 -9.93 -33.49 -6.76
CA TYR A 186 -10.55 -32.85 -5.58
C TYR A 186 -9.91 -33.30 -4.26
N GLN A 187 -9.50 -34.56 -4.18
CA GLN A 187 -8.92 -35.13 -2.98
C GLN A 187 -7.58 -34.48 -2.62
N LEU A 188 -6.76 -34.18 -3.61
CA LEU A 188 -5.51 -33.45 -3.38
C LEU A 188 -5.83 -32.04 -2.83
N PHE A 189 -6.71 -31.30 -3.46
CA PHE A 189 -7.09 -29.96 -3.01
C PHE A 189 -7.59 -29.96 -1.56
N ASP A 190 -8.54 -30.87 -1.23
CA ASP A 190 -9.11 -30.96 0.11
C ASP A 190 -8.06 -31.26 1.17
N ASN A 191 -7.05 -32.03 0.86
CA ASN A 191 -5.95 -32.35 1.76
C ASN A 191 -4.98 -31.19 1.97
N ILE A 192 -4.70 -30.39 0.94
CA ILE A 192 -3.64 -29.37 1.00
C ILE A 192 -4.15 -27.94 1.26
N LYS A 193 -5.43 -27.64 1.00
CA LYS A 193 -5.99 -26.27 1.07
C LYS A 193 -5.72 -25.55 2.40
N LEU A 194 -5.89 -26.26 3.53
CA LEU A 194 -5.67 -25.68 4.85
C LEU A 194 -4.18 -25.46 5.13
N TYR A 195 -3.32 -26.42 4.77
CA TYR A 195 -1.88 -26.25 4.93
C TYR A 195 -1.35 -25.10 4.07
N ALA A 196 -1.78 -25.01 2.81
CA ALA A 196 -1.42 -23.92 1.92
C ALA A 196 -1.85 -22.56 2.48
N LEU A 197 -3.08 -22.46 2.99
CA LEU A 197 -3.58 -21.25 3.63
C LEU A 197 -2.74 -20.83 4.83
N TRP A 198 -2.45 -21.77 5.75
CA TRP A 198 -1.63 -21.49 6.94
C TRP A 198 -0.20 -21.08 6.59
N ILE A 199 0.42 -21.74 5.60
CA ILE A 199 1.77 -21.39 5.15
C ILE A 199 1.80 -19.95 4.63
N VAL A 200 0.84 -19.57 3.79
CA VAL A 200 0.77 -18.21 3.24
C VAL A 200 0.55 -17.20 4.36
N ILE A 201 -0.38 -17.44 5.30
CA ILE A 201 -0.62 -16.53 6.44
C ILE A 201 0.67 -16.35 7.27
N LEU A 202 1.39 -17.42 7.57
CA LEU A 202 2.63 -17.35 8.36
C LEU A 202 3.73 -16.57 7.61
N ILE A 203 3.86 -16.79 6.29
CA ILE A 203 4.81 -16.05 5.46
C ILE A 203 4.44 -14.56 5.45
N SER A 204 3.17 -14.22 5.26
CA SER A 204 2.68 -12.84 5.24
C SER A 204 2.94 -12.13 6.57
N ILE A 205 2.62 -12.76 7.69
CA ILE A 205 2.88 -12.20 9.04
C ILE A 205 4.38 -12.01 9.24
N GLY A 206 5.19 -13.00 8.91
CA GLY A 206 6.65 -12.93 9.01
C GLY A 206 7.24 -11.82 8.16
N ALA A 207 6.78 -11.66 6.92
CA ALA A 207 7.22 -10.62 6.02
C ALA A 207 6.86 -9.22 6.52
N VAL A 208 5.63 -9.02 7.03
CA VAL A 208 5.20 -7.75 7.65
C VAL A 208 6.09 -7.43 8.86
N TYR A 209 6.37 -8.42 9.72
CA TYR A 209 7.23 -8.22 10.87
C TYR A 209 8.66 -7.85 10.46
N CYS A 210 9.26 -8.57 9.51
CA CYS A 210 10.63 -8.31 9.03
C CYS A 210 10.75 -6.93 8.38
N ILE A 211 9.81 -6.56 7.50
CA ILE A 211 9.80 -5.24 6.87
C ILE A 211 9.56 -4.16 7.92
N GLY A 212 8.59 -4.34 8.80
CA GLY A 212 8.30 -3.40 9.86
C GLY A 212 9.51 -3.15 10.76
N LYS A 213 10.26 -4.18 11.14
CA LYS A 213 11.48 -4.07 11.95
C LYS A 213 12.65 -3.42 11.21
N LYS A 214 12.76 -3.68 9.90
CA LYS A 214 13.84 -3.09 9.08
C LYS A 214 13.75 -1.56 9.02
N TYR A 215 12.54 -1.01 9.03
CA TYR A 215 12.27 0.42 8.88
C TYR A 215 11.78 1.08 10.19
N GLU A 216 11.79 0.36 11.33
CA GLU A 216 11.49 0.88 12.66
C GLU A 216 12.63 1.80 13.15
#